data_7b99bdeb43d1c7c0cfd047eeed286603
#
_entry.id   7b99bdeb43d1c7c0cfd047eeed286603
#
_cell.length_a   1.000
_cell.length_b   1.000
_cell.length_c   1.000
_cell.angle_alpha   90.00
_cell.angle_beta   90.00
_cell.angle_gamma   90.00
#
_symmetry.space_group_name_H-M   'P 1'
#
loop_
_entity.id
_entity.type
_entity.pdbx_description
1 polymer ?
#
loop_
_entity_poly.entity_id
_entity_poly.type
_entity_poly.pdbx_seq_one_letter_code
_entity_poly.pdbx_strand_id
1 'polypeptide(L)'
;FLLVGGSRLAWRLFLNHPLGEKLRGTASRDPNRPVMIVGAGEAGAWAINVCKSNKEYGHAVVAVDDDPAKLNQTIHGVPVKGTMEEIPELCKRYGIHSIIIAIPTLKGSRLSHIIDLCISTHCAVQLLSDPQLVGTGTPQQGAFRELNPADFLSRDEVTLDTDKISGYLTGKTVLVTGGGGSIGSELCRQVMRFKPGKLLIFDIYENCAYELLMELQQKYGRDIPVTVLI
;
A
#
# COMPACT_ATOMS: atom_id res chain seq x y z
N PHE A 1 19.54 7.11 -29.67
CA PHE A 1 20.21 6.48 -28.51
C PHE A 1 20.54 7.48 -27.40
N LEU A 2 20.88 8.74 -27.70
CA LEU A 2 21.21 9.78 -26.71
C LEU A 2 20.00 10.29 -25.89
N LEU A 3 18.79 10.30 -26.47
CA LEU A 3 17.57 10.79 -25.80
C LEU A 3 17.06 9.83 -24.69
N VAL A 4 17.20 8.53 -24.88
CA VAL A 4 16.76 7.52 -23.88
C VAL A 4 17.72 7.43 -22.69
N GLY A 5 19.02 7.62 -22.94
CA GLY A 5 20.04 7.69 -21.88
C GLY A 5 19.90 8.94 -21.00
N GLY A 6 19.58 10.09 -21.62
CA GLY A 6 19.36 11.36 -20.93
C GLY A 6 18.16 11.35 -19.99
N SER A 7 17.06 10.70 -20.38
CA SER A 7 15.86 10.59 -19.53
C SER A 7 16.08 9.72 -18.28
N ARG A 8 16.85 8.62 -18.41
CA ARG A 8 17.22 7.77 -17.27
C ARG A 8 18.21 8.46 -16.32
N LEU A 9 19.13 9.25 -16.84
CA LEU A 9 20.08 10.03 -16.04
C LEU A 9 19.35 11.19 -15.32
N ALA A 10 18.47 11.91 -16.03
CA ALA A 10 17.63 12.96 -15.46
C ALA A 10 16.70 12.41 -14.36
N TRP A 11 16.12 11.22 -14.57
CA TRP A 11 15.29 10.55 -13.57
C TRP A 11 16.09 10.11 -12.33
N ARG A 12 17.32 9.59 -12.50
CA ARG A 12 18.24 9.28 -11.39
C ARG A 12 18.73 10.52 -10.67
N LEU A 13 19.04 11.60 -11.37
CA LEU A 13 19.42 12.88 -10.77
C LEU A 13 18.24 13.53 -10.04
N PHE A 14 17.01 13.40 -10.56
CA PHE A 14 15.79 13.87 -9.90
C PHE A 14 15.50 13.08 -8.61
N LEU A 15 15.73 11.76 -8.60
CA LEU A 15 15.60 10.93 -7.40
C LEU A 15 16.69 11.20 -6.36
N ASN A 16 17.87 11.66 -6.79
CA ASN A 16 19.00 12.02 -5.91
C ASN A 16 19.09 13.54 -5.61
N HIS A 17 18.13 14.35 -6.12
CA HIS A 17 18.10 15.77 -5.82
C HIS A 17 17.59 16.00 -4.38
N PRO A 18 18.11 17.01 -3.64
CA PRO A 18 17.67 17.33 -2.27
C PRO A 18 16.17 17.67 -2.13
N LEU A 19 15.45 17.84 -3.24
CA LEU A 19 13.97 17.85 -3.27
C LEU A 19 13.37 16.46 -2.97
N GLY A 20 14.03 15.37 -3.34
CA GLY A 20 13.62 14.01 -2.99
C GLY A 20 13.90 13.68 -1.51
N GLU A 21 14.94 14.29 -0.91
CA GLU A 21 15.20 14.20 0.54
C GLU A 21 14.20 14.99 1.38
N LYS A 22 13.61 16.07 0.85
CA LYS A 22 12.52 16.80 1.53
C LYS A 22 11.20 16.04 1.54
N LEU A 23 10.99 15.09 0.62
CA LEU A 23 9.86 14.16 0.62
C LEU A 23 10.14 12.90 1.47
N ARG A 24 11.41 12.54 1.64
CA ARG A 24 11.87 11.68 2.73
C ARG A 24 12.06 12.60 3.94
N GLY A 25 10.98 12.85 4.66
CA GLY A 25 11.09 13.43 5.99
C GLY A 25 12.06 12.54 6.77
N THR A 26 13.34 12.94 6.83
CA THR A 26 14.29 12.36 7.77
C THR A 26 13.64 12.54 9.12
N ALA A 27 13.04 11.48 9.62
CA ALA A 27 12.44 11.45 10.94
C ALA A 27 13.56 11.85 11.90
N SER A 28 13.61 13.13 12.27
CA SER A 28 14.51 13.61 13.29
C SER A 28 14.37 12.66 14.47
N ARG A 29 15.48 12.05 14.91
CA ARG A 29 15.48 11.08 16.02
C ARG A 29 15.30 11.77 17.38
N ASP A 30 14.61 12.91 17.42
CA ASP A 30 14.25 13.58 18.65
C ASP A 30 13.17 12.75 19.37
N PRO A 31 13.49 12.15 20.53
CA PRO A 31 12.55 11.33 21.29
C PRO A 31 11.37 12.14 21.84
N ASN A 32 11.43 13.47 21.80
CA ASN A 32 10.42 14.35 22.35
C ASN A 32 9.56 15.02 21.26
N ARG A 33 9.76 14.62 19.98
CA ARG A 33 8.96 15.19 18.88
C ARG A 33 7.46 14.94 19.09
N PRO A 34 6.61 15.97 18.96
CA PRO A 34 5.16 15.81 19.12
C PRO A 34 4.56 15.02 17.95
N VAL A 35 3.73 14.04 18.30
CA VAL A 35 3.08 13.12 17.36
C VAL A 35 1.57 13.23 17.51
N MET A 36 0.87 13.26 16.38
CA MET A 36 -0.59 13.13 16.31
C MET A 36 -0.96 11.68 15.98
N ILE A 37 -1.96 11.14 16.65
CA ILE A 37 -2.55 9.84 16.34
C ILE A 37 -3.88 10.04 15.62
N VAL A 38 -4.02 9.48 14.43
CA VAL A 38 -5.26 9.48 13.64
C VAL A 38 -5.99 8.17 13.88
N GLY A 39 -7.14 8.25 14.53
CA GLY A 39 -7.92 7.13 15.03
C GLY A 39 -7.77 6.93 16.54
N ALA A 40 -8.88 7.02 17.26
CA ALA A 40 -8.97 6.89 18.72
C ALA A 40 -9.68 5.59 19.15
N GLY A 41 -9.50 4.53 18.36
CA GLY A 41 -9.94 3.17 18.68
C GLY A 41 -8.85 2.33 19.34
N GLU A 42 -9.02 1.02 19.30
CA GLU A 42 -8.07 0.05 19.87
C GLU A 42 -6.67 0.19 19.25
N ALA A 43 -6.60 0.34 17.93
CA ALA A 43 -5.33 0.55 17.22
C ALA A 43 -4.66 1.88 17.60
N GLY A 44 -5.44 2.95 17.80
CA GLY A 44 -4.92 4.23 18.29
C GLY A 44 -4.38 4.13 19.71
N ALA A 45 -5.11 3.46 20.61
CA ALA A 45 -4.66 3.18 21.97
C ALA A 45 -3.35 2.37 21.99
N TRP A 46 -3.25 1.36 21.11
CA TRP A 46 -2.04 0.58 20.93
C TRP A 46 -0.89 1.45 20.39
N ALA A 47 -1.13 2.29 19.37
CA ALA A 47 -0.13 3.19 18.82
C ALA A 47 0.42 4.18 19.88
N ILE A 48 -0.43 4.72 20.73
CA ILE A 48 -0.03 5.57 21.87
C ILE A 48 0.90 4.80 22.81
N ASN A 49 0.58 3.55 23.13
CA ASN A 49 1.43 2.73 24.00
C ASN A 49 2.77 2.41 23.37
N VAL A 50 2.82 2.16 22.04
CA VAL A 50 4.07 2.00 21.29
C VAL A 50 4.92 3.25 21.38
N CYS A 51 4.36 4.45 21.18
CA CYS A 51 5.09 5.72 21.31
C CYS A 51 5.63 5.94 22.73
N LYS A 52 4.90 5.48 23.77
CA LYS A 52 5.36 5.56 25.16
C LYS A 52 6.52 4.61 25.45
N SER A 53 6.47 3.41 24.89
CA SER A 53 7.46 2.36 25.15
C SER A 53 8.71 2.53 24.29
N ASN A 54 8.58 3.05 23.07
CA ASN A 54 9.69 3.30 22.15
C ASN A 54 9.72 4.79 21.73
N LYS A 55 10.65 5.51 22.32
CA LYS A 55 10.86 6.95 22.09
C LYS A 55 11.30 7.31 20.66
N GLU A 56 11.70 6.34 19.86
CA GLU A 56 12.03 6.58 18.44
C GLU A 56 10.83 7.06 17.64
N TYR A 57 9.61 6.70 18.05
CA TYR A 57 8.36 7.16 17.41
C TYR A 57 7.91 8.55 17.87
N GLY A 58 8.56 9.14 18.88
CA GLY A 58 8.20 10.43 19.44
C GLY A 58 7.16 10.34 20.55
N HIS A 59 6.56 11.47 20.91
CA HIS A 59 5.59 11.59 22.00
C HIS A 59 4.20 11.95 21.49
N ALA A 60 3.23 11.06 21.67
CA ALA A 60 1.84 11.32 21.28
C ALA A 60 1.22 12.43 22.16
N VAL A 61 0.84 13.56 21.57
CA VAL A 61 0.30 14.73 22.30
C VAL A 61 -1.19 14.95 22.06
N VAL A 62 -1.72 14.49 20.93
CA VAL A 62 -3.13 14.66 20.53
C VAL A 62 -3.58 13.50 19.66
N ALA A 63 -4.85 13.14 19.77
CA ALA A 63 -5.50 12.20 18.86
C ALA A 63 -6.71 12.87 18.19
N VAL A 64 -7.09 12.35 17.00
CA VAL A 64 -8.29 12.74 16.25
C VAL A 64 -9.12 11.52 15.91
N ASP A 65 -10.45 11.64 15.92
CA ASP A 65 -11.39 10.59 15.53
C ASP A 65 -12.70 11.23 15.07
N ASP A 66 -13.34 10.64 14.05
CA ASP A 66 -14.62 11.15 13.55
C ASP A 66 -15.83 10.73 14.41
N ASP A 67 -15.63 9.84 15.39
CA ASP A 67 -16.68 9.41 16.31
C ASP A 67 -16.94 10.50 17.35
N PRO A 68 -18.12 11.17 17.35
CA PRO A 68 -18.44 12.21 18.30
C PRO A 68 -18.40 11.75 19.76
N ALA A 69 -18.63 10.46 20.01
CA ALA A 69 -18.60 9.89 21.37
C ALA A 69 -17.19 9.90 21.98
N LYS A 70 -16.15 9.95 21.16
CA LYS A 70 -14.75 9.96 21.60
C LYS A 70 -14.19 11.37 21.75
N LEU A 71 -14.87 12.36 21.19
CA LEU A 71 -14.41 13.75 21.21
C LEU A 71 -14.29 14.25 22.67
N ASN A 72 -13.21 14.96 22.98
CA ASN A 72 -12.83 15.41 24.31
C ASN A 72 -12.58 14.32 25.37
N GLN A 73 -12.60 13.06 24.97
CA GLN A 73 -12.11 11.98 25.82
C GLN A 73 -10.58 11.93 25.83
N THR A 74 -10.05 11.11 26.73
CA THR A 74 -8.60 10.89 26.85
C THR A 74 -8.31 9.40 26.72
N ILE A 75 -7.41 9.04 25.80
CA ILE A 75 -6.99 7.65 25.58
C ILE A 75 -5.53 7.50 25.99
N HIS A 76 -5.29 6.66 27.00
CA HIS A 76 -3.96 6.49 27.58
C HIS A 76 -3.23 7.80 27.88
N GLY A 77 -3.94 8.81 28.39
CA GLY A 77 -3.37 10.13 28.71
C GLY A 77 -3.23 11.09 27.53
N VAL A 78 -3.64 10.70 26.31
CA VAL A 78 -3.64 11.55 25.12
C VAL A 78 -5.07 12.02 24.83
N PRO A 79 -5.32 13.36 24.76
CA PRO A 79 -6.67 13.89 24.51
C PRO A 79 -7.07 13.74 23.04
N VAL A 80 -8.33 13.40 22.78
CA VAL A 80 -8.97 13.44 21.46
C VAL A 80 -9.57 14.83 21.26
N LYS A 81 -9.03 15.61 20.32
CA LYS A 81 -9.33 17.07 20.22
C LYS A 81 -10.03 17.52 18.94
N GLY A 82 -10.32 16.60 18.02
CA GLY A 82 -11.02 16.95 16.80
C GLY A 82 -11.30 15.79 15.89
N THR A 83 -11.89 16.10 14.76
CA THR A 83 -12.15 15.19 13.66
C THR A 83 -10.95 15.10 12.70
N MET A 84 -11.02 14.21 11.72
CA MET A 84 -9.96 14.07 10.72
C MET A 84 -9.83 15.30 9.82
N GLU A 85 -10.90 16.02 9.57
CA GLU A 85 -10.87 17.28 8.80
C GLU A 85 -10.08 18.40 9.49
N GLU A 86 -9.96 18.34 10.82
CA GLU A 86 -9.25 19.34 11.62
C GLU A 86 -7.74 19.05 11.76
N ILE A 87 -7.23 17.97 11.13
CA ILE A 87 -5.81 17.60 11.16
C ILE A 87 -4.89 18.77 10.84
N PRO A 88 -5.09 19.55 9.74
CA PRO A 88 -4.16 20.62 9.39
C PRO A 88 -4.12 21.75 10.44
N GLU A 89 -5.25 22.06 11.05
CA GLU A 89 -5.33 23.10 12.09
C GLU A 89 -4.67 22.62 13.39
N LEU A 90 -4.97 21.38 13.80
CA LEU A 90 -4.42 20.79 15.02
C LEU A 90 -2.91 20.56 14.91
N CYS A 91 -2.39 20.21 13.72
CA CYS A 91 -0.95 20.12 13.48
C CYS A 91 -0.23 21.43 13.77
N LYS A 92 -0.78 22.56 13.32
CA LYS A 92 -0.23 23.89 13.59
C LYS A 92 -0.34 24.26 15.08
N ARG A 93 -1.49 24.00 15.70
CA ARG A 93 -1.78 24.33 17.10
C ARG A 93 -0.87 23.58 18.08
N TYR A 94 -0.60 22.30 17.84
CA TYR A 94 0.21 21.45 18.71
C TYR A 94 1.65 21.28 18.25
N GLY A 95 2.07 21.95 17.17
CA GLY A 95 3.42 21.87 16.63
C GLY A 95 3.82 20.44 16.20
N ILE A 96 2.89 19.71 15.58
CA ILE A 96 3.08 18.30 15.25
C ILE A 96 4.20 18.12 14.23
N HIS A 97 5.08 17.16 14.48
CA HIS A 97 6.18 16.77 13.60
C HIS A 97 5.87 15.51 12.79
N SER A 98 5.13 14.58 13.37
CA SER A 98 4.73 13.36 12.66
C SER A 98 3.30 12.94 13.00
N ILE A 99 2.67 12.29 12.05
CA ILE A 99 1.29 11.80 12.13
C ILE A 99 1.34 10.28 11.96
N ILE A 100 0.69 9.56 12.86
CA ILE A 100 0.54 8.10 12.78
C ILE A 100 -0.93 7.79 12.51
N ILE A 101 -1.22 7.18 11.35
CA ILE A 101 -2.56 6.72 11.00
C ILE A 101 -2.75 5.31 11.57
N ALA A 102 -3.61 5.21 12.59
CA ALA A 102 -3.86 3.98 13.35
C ALA A 102 -5.32 3.53 13.18
N ILE A 103 -5.76 3.35 11.93
CA ILE A 103 -7.09 2.85 11.56
C ILE A 103 -6.96 1.69 10.59
N PRO A 104 -6.85 0.44 11.06
CA PRO A 104 -6.63 -0.74 10.21
C PRO A 104 -7.71 -0.98 9.17
N THR A 105 -8.93 -0.58 9.45
CA THR A 105 -10.10 -0.75 8.57
C THR A 105 -10.21 0.32 7.48
N LEU A 106 -9.35 1.33 7.53
CA LEU A 106 -9.39 2.46 6.60
C LEU A 106 -8.79 2.04 5.25
N LYS A 107 -9.60 2.09 4.20
CA LYS A 107 -9.23 1.69 2.83
C LYS A 107 -9.83 2.63 1.79
N GLY A 108 -9.36 2.50 0.55
CA GLY A 108 -9.95 3.16 -0.61
C GLY A 108 -9.91 4.69 -0.52
N SER A 109 -10.96 5.33 -1.03
CA SER A 109 -11.05 6.79 -1.15
C SER A 109 -10.95 7.53 0.19
N ARG A 110 -11.43 6.92 1.28
CA ARG A 110 -11.37 7.53 2.62
C ARG A 110 -9.94 7.57 3.16
N LEU A 111 -9.16 6.52 2.93
CA LEU A 111 -7.72 6.50 3.27
C LEU A 111 -6.97 7.56 2.47
N SER A 112 -7.20 7.63 1.14
CA SER A 112 -6.57 8.62 0.28
C SER A 112 -6.87 10.05 0.76
N HIS A 113 -8.14 10.35 1.08
CA HIS A 113 -8.53 11.66 1.58
C HIS A 113 -7.81 12.05 2.88
N ILE A 114 -7.71 11.12 3.85
CA ILE A 114 -6.99 11.37 5.11
C ILE A 114 -5.49 11.54 4.86
N ILE A 115 -4.91 10.75 3.96
CA ILE A 115 -3.51 10.90 3.57
C ILE A 115 -3.28 12.28 2.94
N ASP A 116 -4.16 12.77 2.07
CA ASP A 116 -4.06 14.10 1.46
C ASP A 116 -4.10 15.22 2.51
N LEU A 117 -5.02 15.12 3.49
CA LEU A 117 -5.06 16.02 4.64
C LEU A 117 -3.73 16.00 5.41
N CYS A 118 -3.20 14.83 5.71
CA CYS A 118 -1.93 14.68 6.41
C CYS A 118 -0.75 15.26 5.62
N ILE A 119 -0.66 15.01 4.31
CA ILE A 119 0.41 15.53 3.44
C ILE A 119 0.37 17.06 3.38
N SER A 120 -0.81 17.67 3.36
CA SER A 120 -0.97 19.13 3.35
C SER A 120 -0.32 19.84 4.55
N THR A 121 -0.08 19.08 5.63
CA THR A 121 0.57 19.61 6.85
C THR A 121 2.10 19.64 6.77
N HIS A 122 2.70 19.01 5.77
CA HIS A 122 4.15 18.79 5.64
C HIS A 122 4.78 18.00 6.80
N CYS A 123 3.99 17.34 7.64
CA CYS A 123 4.46 16.43 8.67
C CYS A 123 4.87 15.08 8.07
N ALA A 124 5.77 14.36 8.76
CA ALA A 124 6.07 12.97 8.40
C ALA A 124 4.84 12.09 8.69
N VAL A 125 4.40 11.31 7.71
CA VAL A 125 3.21 10.45 7.84
C VAL A 125 3.61 8.99 7.87
N GLN A 126 3.10 8.25 8.85
CA GLN A 126 3.33 6.83 9.04
C GLN A 126 1.99 6.09 9.17
N LEU A 127 1.99 4.85 8.67
CA LEU A 127 0.86 3.93 8.79
C LEU A 127 1.22 2.77 9.71
N LEU A 128 0.23 2.18 10.33
CA LEU A 128 0.37 0.90 11.03
C LEU A 128 0.85 -0.17 10.05
N SER A 129 1.97 -0.86 10.37
CA SER A 129 2.59 -1.85 9.46
C SER A 129 1.73 -3.08 9.30
N ASP A 130 1.22 -3.62 10.42
CA ASP A 130 0.39 -4.82 10.44
C ASP A 130 -0.74 -4.67 11.48
N PRO A 131 -2.00 -4.72 11.04
CA PRO A 131 -3.16 -4.69 11.93
C PRO A 131 -3.18 -5.80 12.98
N GLN A 132 -2.54 -6.94 12.72
CA GLN A 132 -2.48 -8.07 13.65
C GLN A 132 -1.58 -7.79 14.87
N LEU A 133 -0.71 -6.78 14.79
CA LEU A 133 0.12 -6.35 15.92
C LEU A 133 -0.70 -5.61 17.00
N VAL A 134 -1.90 -5.14 16.65
CA VAL A 134 -2.81 -4.51 17.62
C VAL A 134 -3.27 -5.55 18.62
N GLY A 135 -2.98 -5.30 19.90
CA GLY A 135 -3.35 -6.23 20.99
C GLY A 135 -2.26 -7.22 21.42
N THR A 136 -1.13 -7.34 20.72
CA THR A 136 -0.05 -8.28 21.12
C THR A 136 0.78 -7.82 22.33
N GLY A 137 0.55 -6.61 22.83
CA GLY A 137 1.16 -6.09 24.05
C GLY A 137 2.66 -5.77 23.99
N THR A 138 3.38 -6.21 22.96
CA THR A 138 4.82 -5.96 22.81
C THR A 138 5.08 -4.88 21.75
N PRO A 139 5.78 -3.78 22.10
CA PRO A 139 6.24 -2.80 21.12
C PRO A 139 7.32 -3.44 20.22
N GLN A 140 6.97 -3.81 19.01
CA GLN A 140 7.93 -4.37 18.07
C GLN A 140 8.61 -3.27 17.26
N GLN A 141 9.90 -3.44 16.94
CA GLN A 141 10.56 -2.66 15.91
C GLN A 141 9.80 -2.84 14.59
N GLY A 142 9.50 -1.70 13.91
CA GLY A 142 8.73 -1.75 12.66
C GLY A 142 7.21 -1.71 12.85
N ALA A 143 6.70 -1.28 14.00
CA ALA A 143 5.27 -1.11 14.27
C ALA A 143 4.60 -0.16 13.27
N PHE A 144 5.31 0.84 12.79
CA PHE A 144 4.84 1.80 11.80
C PHE A 144 5.75 1.81 10.57
N ARG A 145 5.17 2.04 9.41
CA ARG A 145 5.86 2.17 8.12
C ARG A 145 5.57 3.51 7.46
N GLU A 146 6.47 3.96 6.62
CA GLU A 146 6.23 5.13 5.76
C GLU A 146 5.16 4.83 4.71
N LEU A 147 4.59 5.91 4.14
CA LEU A 147 3.65 5.81 3.03
C LEU A 147 4.31 5.22 1.79
N ASN A 148 3.63 4.26 1.17
CA ASN A 148 3.99 3.69 -0.12
C ASN A 148 3.13 4.31 -1.24
N PRO A 149 3.63 4.42 -2.47
CA PRO A 149 2.79 4.82 -3.61
C PRO A 149 1.52 3.97 -3.77
N ALA A 150 1.55 2.70 -3.36
CA ALA A 150 0.38 1.81 -3.35
C ALA A 150 -0.74 2.28 -2.41
N ASP A 151 -0.43 3.02 -1.34
CA ASP A 151 -1.43 3.54 -0.40
C ASP A 151 -2.33 4.62 -1.05
N PHE A 152 -1.85 5.26 -2.13
CA PHE A 152 -2.60 6.24 -2.92
C PHE A 152 -3.45 5.62 -4.02
N LEU A 153 -3.20 4.36 -4.36
CA LEU A 153 -3.98 3.64 -5.35
C LEU A 153 -5.27 3.17 -4.69
N SER A 154 -6.32 3.99 -4.78
CA SER A 154 -7.64 3.79 -4.17
C SER A 154 -8.44 2.61 -4.73
N ARG A 155 -7.82 1.62 -5.33
CA ARG A 155 -8.49 0.38 -5.70
C ARG A 155 -8.39 -0.58 -4.54
N ASP A 156 -9.54 -0.81 -3.90
CA ASP A 156 -9.68 -1.99 -3.06
C ASP A 156 -9.18 -3.20 -3.87
N GLU A 157 -8.24 -3.93 -3.30
CA GLU A 157 -7.77 -5.18 -3.88
C GLU A 157 -8.99 -6.09 -4.01
N VAL A 158 -9.45 -6.27 -5.24
CA VAL A 158 -10.59 -7.15 -5.53
C VAL A 158 -10.13 -8.56 -5.20
N THR A 159 -10.51 -9.05 -4.02
CA THR A 159 -10.33 -10.47 -3.69
C THR A 159 -11.20 -11.29 -4.64
N LEU A 160 -10.55 -11.85 -5.64
CA LEU A 160 -11.22 -12.71 -6.61
C LEU A 160 -11.70 -13.97 -5.88
N ASP A 161 -12.99 -14.27 -6.01
CA ASP A 161 -13.57 -15.54 -5.57
C ASP A 161 -12.99 -16.67 -6.44
N THR A 162 -11.88 -17.26 -5.97
CA THR A 162 -11.13 -18.29 -6.69
C THR A 162 -11.98 -19.53 -6.97
N ASP A 163 -12.97 -19.82 -6.14
CA ASP A 163 -13.83 -20.99 -6.31
C ASP A 163 -14.79 -20.79 -7.48
N LYS A 164 -15.38 -19.62 -7.62
CA LYS A 164 -16.20 -19.27 -8.78
C LYS A 164 -15.39 -19.24 -10.07
N ILE A 165 -14.19 -18.63 -10.05
CA ILE A 165 -13.31 -18.60 -11.23
C ILE A 165 -12.88 -20.01 -11.64
N SER A 166 -12.55 -20.86 -10.69
CA SER A 166 -12.22 -22.27 -10.94
C SER A 166 -13.33 -22.97 -11.70
N GLY A 167 -14.58 -22.78 -11.31
CA GLY A 167 -15.74 -23.37 -12.00
C GLY A 167 -15.88 -22.94 -13.47
N TYR A 168 -15.43 -21.74 -13.83
CA TYR A 168 -15.49 -21.23 -15.22
C TYR A 168 -14.31 -21.69 -16.08
N LEU A 169 -13.13 -21.93 -15.51
CA LEU A 169 -11.89 -22.15 -16.24
C LEU A 169 -11.45 -23.61 -16.28
N THR A 170 -11.69 -24.38 -15.21
CA THR A 170 -11.20 -25.76 -15.10
C THR A 170 -11.79 -26.64 -16.20
N GLY A 171 -10.93 -27.33 -16.95
CA GLY A 171 -11.29 -28.23 -18.04
C GLY A 171 -11.87 -27.55 -19.29
N LYS A 172 -11.95 -26.21 -19.33
CA LYS A 172 -12.50 -25.45 -20.46
C LYS A 172 -11.41 -25.05 -21.45
N THR A 173 -11.82 -24.75 -22.69
CA THR A 173 -10.96 -24.09 -23.67
C THR A 173 -11.05 -22.59 -23.44
N VAL A 174 -9.91 -21.96 -23.18
CA VAL A 174 -9.80 -20.51 -22.90
C VAL A 174 -8.97 -19.87 -24.01
N LEU A 175 -9.51 -18.81 -24.61
CA LEU A 175 -8.81 -17.98 -25.59
C LEU A 175 -8.40 -16.65 -24.94
N VAL A 176 -7.12 -16.33 -25.04
CA VAL A 176 -6.58 -15.03 -24.61
C VAL A 176 -6.06 -14.28 -25.83
N THR A 177 -6.69 -13.16 -26.17
CA THR A 177 -6.25 -12.26 -27.24
C THR A 177 -5.24 -11.25 -26.71
N GLY A 178 -4.23 -10.90 -27.49
CA GLY A 178 -3.11 -10.07 -27.01
C GLY A 178 -2.28 -10.80 -25.95
N GLY A 179 -2.19 -12.12 -26.06
CA GLY A 179 -1.57 -12.98 -25.03
C GLY A 179 -0.07 -12.79 -24.86
N GLY A 180 0.63 -12.28 -25.87
CA GLY A 180 2.06 -11.91 -25.80
C GLY A 180 2.33 -10.54 -25.15
N GLY A 181 1.30 -9.72 -24.93
CA GLY A 181 1.42 -8.42 -24.25
C GLY A 181 1.56 -8.56 -22.73
N SER A 182 1.90 -7.44 -22.06
CA SER A 182 2.14 -7.43 -20.60
C SER A 182 0.94 -7.91 -19.78
N ILE A 183 -0.29 -7.50 -20.13
CA ILE A 183 -1.51 -7.92 -19.43
C ILE A 183 -1.90 -9.34 -19.86
N GLY A 184 -1.90 -9.61 -21.17
CA GLY A 184 -2.31 -10.91 -21.71
C GLY A 184 -1.43 -12.06 -21.23
N SER A 185 -0.11 -11.86 -21.16
CA SER A 185 0.82 -12.88 -20.67
C SER A 185 0.56 -13.21 -19.20
N GLU A 186 0.31 -12.21 -18.35
CA GLU A 186 -0.03 -12.46 -16.96
C GLU A 186 -1.39 -13.17 -16.84
N LEU A 187 -2.38 -12.77 -17.65
CA LEU A 187 -3.66 -13.48 -17.69
C LEU A 187 -3.49 -14.95 -18.08
N CYS A 188 -2.65 -15.26 -19.06
CA CYS A 188 -2.33 -16.65 -19.45
C CYS A 188 -1.69 -17.43 -18.27
N ARG A 189 -0.76 -16.80 -17.51
CA ARG A 189 -0.17 -17.41 -16.32
C ARG A 189 -1.20 -17.71 -15.25
N GLN A 190 -2.13 -16.78 -15.01
CA GLN A 190 -3.21 -16.96 -14.04
C GLN A 190 -4.18 -18.08 -14.48
N VAL A 191 -4.61 -18.07 -15.74
CA VAL A 191 -5.50 -19.11 -16.31
C VAL A 191 -4.91 -20.51 -16.13
N MET A 192 -3.61 -20.68 -16.38
CA MET A 192 -2.94 -21.97 -16.22
C MET A 192 -3.00 -22.54 -14.80
N ARG A 193 -3.09 -21.71 -13.76
CA ARG A 193 -3.26 -22.15 -12.36
C ARG A 193 -4.57 -22.90 -12.14
N PHE A 194 -5.61 -22.59 -12.92
CA PHE A 194 -6.94 -23.20 -12.83
C PHE A 194 -7.08 -24.47 -13.70
N LYS A 195 -5.98 -24.99 -14.26
CA LYS A 195 -5.95 -26.23 -15.06
C LYS A 195 -7.00 -26.23 -16.17
N PRO A 196 -6.93 -25.32 -17.15
CA PRO A 196 -7.82 -25.31 -18.30
C PRO A 196 -7.65 -26.57 -19.12
N GLY A 197 -8.68 -27.01 -19.80
CA GLY A 197 -8.60 -28.13 -20.77
C GLY A 197 -7.76 -27.74 -21.98
N LYS A 198 -7.79 -26.49 -22.42
CA LYS A 198 -6.94 -25.92 -23.46
C LYS A 198 -6.79 -24.41 -23.29
N LEU A 199 -5.57 -23.88 -23.43
CA LEU A 199 -5.30 -22.45 -23.50
C LEU A 199 -4.86 -22.09 -24.93
N LEU A 200 -5.58 -21.17 -25.56
CA LEU A 200 -5.25 -20.60 -26.87
C LEU A 200 -4.71 -19.17 -26.64
N ILE A 201 -3.46 -18.95 -27.02
CA ILE A 201 -2.79 -17.66 -26.96
C ILE A 201 -2.84 -17.06 -28.37
N PHE A 202 -3.59 -15.97 -28.55
CA PHE A 202 -3.68 -15.29 -29.84
C PHE A 202 -2.98 -13.95 -29.77
N ASP A 203 -1.97 -13.72 -30.63
CA ASP A 203 -1.23 -12.45 -30.69
C ASP A 203 -0.66 -12.28 -32.10
N ILE A 204 -0.48 -11.01 -32.50
CA ILE A 204 0.16 -10.63 -33.75
C ILE A 204 1.70 -10.70 -33.67
N TYR A 205 2.26 -10.65 -32.44
CA TYR A 205 3.69 -10.73 -32.18
C TYR A 205 4.11 -12.15 -31.82
N GLU A 206 4.58 -12.89 -32.83
CA GLU A 206 4.99 -14.29 -32.70
C GLU A 206 6.03 -14.49 -31.58
N ASN A 207 7.06 -13.65 -31.53
CA ASN A 207 8.17 -13.79 -30.58
C ASN A 207 7.67 -13.78 -29.13
N CYS A 208 6.86 -12.79 -28.76
CA CYS A 208 6.35 -12.65 -27.39
C CYS A 208 5.42 -13.82 -26.99
N ALA A 209 4.57 -14.26 -27.92
CA ALA A 209 3.68 -15.39 -27.70
C ALA A 209 4.45 -16.70 -27.56
N TYR A 210 5.52 -16.89 -28.32
CA TYR A 210 6.39 -18.05 -28.24
C TYR A 210 7.24 -18.07 -26.96
N GLU A 211 7.79 -16.94 -26.53
CA GLU A 211 8.49 -16.82 -25.25
C GLU A 211 7.59 -17.20 -24.08
N LEU A 212 6.34 -16.75 -24.09
CA LEU A 212 5.35 -17.12 -23.08
C LEU A 212 5.06 -18.62 -23.11
N LEU A 213 4.92 -19.24 -24.31
CA LEU A 213 4.74 -20.67 -24.44
C LEU A 213 5.91 -21.44 -23.81
N MET A 214 7.15 -21.02 -24.10
CA MET A 214 8.35 -21.64 -23.53
C MET A 214 8.39 -21.53 -22.00
N GLU A 215 8.04 -20.36 -21.46
CA GLU A 215 7.94 -20.15 -20.02
C GLU A 215 6.92 -21.10 -19.38
N LEU A 216 5.72 -21.19 -19.96
CA LEU A 216 4.67 -22.07 -19.46
C LEU A 216 5.06 -23.54 -19.54
N GLN A 217 5.72 -23.97 -20.63
CA GLN A 217 6.24 -25.34 -20.78
C GLN A 217 7.33 -25.65 -19.76
N GLN A 218 8.20 -24.69 -19.45
CA GLN A 218 9.21 -24.88 -18.42
C GLN A 218 8.59 -25.07 -17.02
N LYS A 219 7.50 -24.36 -16.75
CA LYS A 219 6.85 -24.36 -15.43
C LYS A 219 5.89 -25.54 -15.23
N TYR A 220 5.15 -25.95 -16.25
CA TYR A 220 4.07 -26.95 -16.15
C TYR A 220 4.37 -28.24 -16.90
N GLY A 221 5.50 -28.35 -17.62
CA GLY A 221 5.88 -29.48 -18.45
C GLY A 221 5.63 -29.22 -19.94
N ARG A 222 6.24 -30.08 -20.80
CA ARG A 222 6.14 -29.87 -22.25
C ARG A 222 4.79 -30.24 -22.86
N ASP A 223 4.07 -31.15 -22.19
CA ASP A 223 2.77 -31.69 -22.69
C ASP A 223 1.56 -30.86 -22.18
N ILE A 224 1.75 -29.56 -21.97
CA ILE A 224 0.66 -28.68 -21.53
C ILE A 224 -0.33 -28.40 -22.68
N PRO A 225 -1.62 -28.24 -22.38
CA PRO A 225 -2.66 -27.99 -23.40
C PRO A 225 -2.65 -26.50 -23.84
N VAL A 226 -1.51 -26.01 -24.32
CA VAL A 226 -1.35 -24.60 -24.77
C VAL A 226 -1.04 -24.58 -26.26
N THR A 227 -1.73 -23.71 -27.00
CA THR A 227 -1.53 -23.50 -28.45
C THR A 227 -1.40 -21.99 -28.70
N VAL A 228 -0.35 -21.62 -29.45
CA VAL A 228 -0.17 -20.25 -29.94
C VAL A 228 -0.81 -20.13 -31.33
N LEU A 229 -1.54 -19.04 -31.54
CA LEU A 229 -2.16 -18.63 -32.80
C LEU A 229 -1.65 -17.24 -33.15
N ILE A 230 -1.25 -17.01 -34.39
CA ILE A 230 -0.74 -15.71 -34.89
C ILE A 230 -1.77 -15.14 -35.88
#